data_02146b2de807275af6f4d6a8d567f145
#
_entry.id   02146b2de807275af6f4d6a8d567f145
#
_cell.length_a   1.000
_cell.length_b   1.000
_cell.length_c   1.000
_cell.angle_alpha   90.00
_cell.angle_beta   90.00
_cell.angle_gamma   90.00
#
_symmetry.space_group_name_H-M   'P 1'
#
loop_
_entity.id
_entity.type
_entity.pdbx_description
1 polymer ?
#
loop_
_entity_poly.entity_id
_entity_poly.type
_entity_poly.pdbx_seq_one_letter_code
_entity_poly.pdbx_strand_id
1 'polypeptide(L)'
;MDLHLEVRWRIGGSDAKDIEPALFDLLEAIEQGGSIRVAATRCRVSYRYAWGLVQQWGRLLGAPLCVLERGRGARLTALGEGLLWGRRRITASLSPTLEGLASNLCAELRGATTLPTDPPLRIFASHGLAISALRDLMRARGGVVLDLQFRGSLESLRLLHAGRCDLAGFHIAGGPLGQRLAPRYQRWLRPETQILIHVVHRQQGLITAQQPVRPIRSLRDLAGPLRFVNRQTGSGTRLLFDALIEEAGVRPEEIQGYDTEEFTHLAVAALIASGAADCGFGIQAAAHQFGLPFLPVTRERYCFALARDTLASPA
;
A
#
# COMPACT_ATOMS: atom_id res chain seq x y z
N MET A 1 11.12 4.13 21.96
CA MET A 1 9.65 3.96 22.05
C MET A 1 9.15 3.68 20.65
N ASP A 2 8.38 2.63 20.45
CA ASP A 2 7.72 2.28 19.19
C ASP A 2 6.22 2.12 19.44
N LEU A 3 5.40 2.77 18.62
CA LEU A 3 3.94 2.73 18.72
C LEU A 3 3.39 2.04 17.49
N HIS A 4 2.44 1.16 17.70
CA HIS A 4 1.73 0.48 16.64
C HIS A 4 0.23 0.76 16.78
N LEU A 5 -0.38 1.28 15.70
CA LEU A 5 -1.81 1.54 15.63
C LEU A 5 -2.45 0.49 14.74
N GLU A 6 -3.52 -0.14 15.23
CA GLU A 6 -4.24 -1.20 14.54
C GLU A 6 -5.71 -0.88 14.37
N VAL A 7 -6.30 -1.39 13.29
CA VAL A 7 -7.74 -1.36 13.06
C VAL A 7 -8.38 -2.57 13.71
N ARG A 8 -9.32 -2.36 14.60
CA ARG A 8 -10.17 -3.42 15.16
C ARG A 8 -11.51 -3.47 14.46
N TRP A 9 -11.97 -4.67 14.21
CA TRP A 9 -13.27 -4.92 13.61
C TRP A 9 -14.26 -5.32 14.68
N ARG A 10 -15.41 -4.67 14.68
CA ARG A 10 -16.50 -4.96 15.63
C ARG A 10 -17.80 -5.12 14.87
N ILE A 11 -18.56 -6.16 15.22
CA ILE A 11 -19.87 -6.46 14.60
C ILE A 11 -20.92 -6.49 15.69
N GLY A 12 -22.07 -5.85 15.44
CA GLY A 12 -23.23 -5.78 16.32
C GLY A 12 -23.58 -4.36 16.74
N GLY A 13 -24.70 -4.24 17.48
CA GLY A 13 -25.15 -2.98 18.09
C GLY A 13 -24.64 -2.84 19.52
N SER A 14 -25.57 -2.80 20.52
CA SER A 14 -25.23 -2.70 21.95
C SER A 14 -24.33 -3.83 22.47
N ASP A 15 -24.47 -5.05 21.90
CA ASP A 15 -23.70 -6.24 22.27
C ASP A 15 -22.61 -6.56 21.22
N ALA A 16 -21.98 -5.53 20.66
CA ALA A 16 -20.98 -5.67 19.62
C ALA A 16 -19.80 -6.54 20.07
N LYS A 17 -19.41 -7.50 19.22
CA LYS A 17 -18.27 -8.39 19.44
C LYS A 17 -17.10 -8.00 18.54
N ASP A 18 -15.90 -7.97 19.12
CA ASP A 18 -14.67 -7.76 18.36
C ASP A 18 -14.35 -9.03 17.58
N ILE A 19 -14.05 -8.87 16.29
CA ILE A 19 -13.54 -9.97 15.45
C ILE A 19 -12.08 -10.20 15.83
N GLU A 20 -11.77 -11.41 16.28
CA GLU A 20 -10.40 -11.78 16.60
C GLU A 20 -9.51 -11.74 15.34
N PRO A 21 -8.31 -11.12 15.41
CA PRO A 21 -7.36 -11.13 14.29
C PRO A 21 -7.08 -12.53 13.74
N ALA A 22 -7.05 -13.53 14.62
CA ALA A 22 -6.85 -14.93 14.28
C ALA A 22 -7.90 -15.48 13.27
N LEU A 23 -9.12 -14.95 13.25
CA LEU A 23 -10.11 -15.34 12.25
C LEU A 23 -9.62 -15.00 10.84
N PHE A 24 -9.16 -13.78 10.64
CA PHE A 24 -8.68 -13.32 9.34
C PHE A 24 -7.44 -14.10 8.88
N ASP A 25 -6.52 -14.40 9.79
CA ASP A 25 -5.33 -15.17 9.49
C ASP A 25 -5.69 -16.60 9.07
N LEU A 26 -6.71 -17.18 9.73
CA LEU A 26 -7.26 -18.49 9.33
C LEU A 26 -7.96 -18.44 7.96
N LEU A 27 -8.78 -17.42 7.68
CA LEU A 27 -9.43 -17.27 6.39
C LEU A 27 -8.39 -17.15 5.26
N GLU A 28 -7.35 -16.36 5.46
CA GLU A 28 -6.26 -16.23 4.50
C GLU A 28 -5.50 -17.54 4.29
N ALA A 29 -5.20 -18.25 5.36
CA ALA A 29 -4.53 -19.54 5.29
C ALA A 29 -5.41 -20.63 4.64
N ILE A 30 -6.75 -20.58 4.80
CA ILE A 30 -7.69 -21.48 4.11
C ILE A 30 -7.72 -21.17 2.61
N GLU A 31 -7.80 -19.89 2.24
CA GLU A 31 -7.78 -19.45 0.84
C GLU A 31 -6.53 -19.98 0.12
N GLN A 32 -5.36 -19.83 0.75
CA GLN A 32 -4.07 -20.22 0.16
C GLN A 32 -3.79 -21.73 0.21
N GLY A 33 -4.22 -22.40 1.28
CA GLY A 33 -3.87 -23.79 1.56
C GLY A 33 -4.99 -24.80 1.26
N GLY A 34 -6.19 -24.35 0.94
CA GLY A 34 -7.33 -25.20 0.60
C GLY A 34 -7.77 -26.17 1.70
N SER A 35 -7.33 -25.97 2.96
CA SER A 35 -7.60 -26.89 4.06
C SER A 35 -7.53 -26.21 5.42
N ILE A 36 -8.53 -26.46 6.28
CA ILE A 36 -8.52 -25.97 7.67
C ILE A 36 -7.38 -26.58 8.49
N ARG A 37 -6.98 -27.81 8.20
CA ARG A 37 -5.83 -28.45 8.87
C ARG A 37 -4.52 -27.73 8.53
N VAL A 38 -4.30 -27.44 7.26
CA VAL A 38 -3.13 -26.67 6.80
C VAL A 38 -3.15 -25.26 7.39
N ALA A 39 -4.31 -24.60 7.38
CA ALA A 39 -4.49 -23.29 7.98
C ALA A 39 -4.18 -23.27 9.48
N ALA A 40 -4.69 -24.24 10.23
CA ALA A 40 -4.42 -24.38 11.67
C ALA A 40 -2.92 -24.53 11.96
N THR A 41 -2.23 -25.39 11.20
CA THR A 41 -0.77 -25.58 11.33
C THR A 41 -0.02 -24.27 11.04
N ARG A 42 -0.38 -23.56 9.96
CA ARG A 42 0.25 -22.30 9.56
C ARG A 42 0.05 -21.20 10.59
N CYS A 43 -1.16 -21.09 11.15
CA CYS A 43 -1.50 -20.14 12.22
C CYS A 43 -1.05 -20.60 13.62
N ARG A 44 -0.40 -21.76 13.76
CA ARG A 44 0.07 -22.33 15.03
C ARG A 44 -1.04 -22.52 16.07
N VAL A 45 -2.22 -22.94 15.63
CA VAL A 45 -3.37 -23.24 16.49
C VAL A 45 -3.83 -24.69 16.30
N SER A 46 -4.64 -25.21 17.26
CA SER A 46 -5.22 -26.54 17.09
C SER A 46 -6.31 -26.54 16.00
N TYR A 47 -6.50 -27.66 15.32
CA TYR A 47 -7.59 -27.84 14.36
C TYR A 47 -8.96 -27.53 15.00
N ARG A 48 -9.18 -27.99 16.25
CA ARG A 48 -10.43 -27.76 16.99
C ARG A 48 -10.69 -26.26 17.22
N TYR A 49 -9.66 -25.50 17.57
CA TYR A 49 -9.75 -24.05 17.72
C TYR A 49 -10.07 -23.37 16.38
N ALA A 50 -9.31 -23.68 15.33
CA ALA A 50 -9.49 -23.09 13.99
C ALA A 50 -10.91 -23.33 13.48
N TRP A 51 -11.38 -24.59 13.54
CA TRP A 51 -12.74 -24.97 13.14
C TRP A 51 -13.79 -24.26 14.00
N GLY A 52 -13.62 -24.28 15.32
CA GLY A 52 -14.54 -23.64 16.27
C GLY A 52 -14.70 -22.15 16.01
N LEU A 53 -13.60 -21.44 15.77
CA LEU A 53 -13.60 -19.99 15.49
C LEU A 53 -14.33 -19.66 14.19
N VAL A 54 -14.01 -20.38 13.10
CA VAL A 54 -14.68 -20.17 11.80
C VAL A 54 -16.20 -20.48 11.90
N GLN A 55 -16.59 -21.53 12.62
CA GLN A 55 -17.99 -21.88 12.82
C GLN A 55 -18.73 -20.88 13.73
N GLN A 56 -18.08 -20.39 14.78
CA GLN A 56 -18.64 -19.37 15.67
C GLN A 56 -18.98 -18.09 14.90
N TRP A 57 -18.02 -17.61 14.10
CA TRP A 57 -18.24 -16.38 13.33
C TRP A 57 -19.22 -16.58 12.17
N GLY A 58 -19.23 -17.75 11.55
CA GLY A 58 -20.26 -18.10 10.57
C GLY A 58 -21.67 -18.00 11.15
N ARG A 59 -21.89 -18.51 12.38
CA ARG A 59 -23.19 -18.40 13.07
C ARG A 59 -23.53 -16.95 13.43
N LEU A 60 -22.59 -16.17 13.92
CA LEU A 60 -22.79 -14.77 14.27
C LEU A 60 -23.12 -13.90 13.05
N LEU A 61 -22.53 -14.22 11.90
CA LEU A 61 -22.74 -13.51 10.63
C LEU A 61 -23.92 -14.04 9.81
N GLY A 62 -24.58 -15.10 10.28
CA GLY A 62 -25.76 -15.67 9.65
C GLY A 62 -25.49 -16.60 8.45
N ALA A 63 -24.22 -16.86 8.10
CA ALA A 63 -23.86 -17.79 7.03
C ALA A 63 -22.45 -18.38 7.24
N PRO A 64 -22.17 -19.60 6.76
CA PRO A 64 -20.85 -20.21 6.90
C PRO A 64 -19.77 -19.38 6.18
N LEU A 65 -18.58 -19.29 6.76
CA LEU A 65 -17.42 -18.59 6.17
C LEU A 65 -16.60 -19.51 5.25
N CYS A 66 -16.69 -20.83 5.44
CA CYS A 66 -16.09 -21.81 4.55
C CYS A 66 -16.98 -23.04 4.42
N VAL A 67 -16.78 -23.78 3.33
CA VAL A 67 -17.42 -25.08 3.04
C VAL A 67 -16.35 -26.14 2.92
N LEU A 68 -16.66 -27.35 3.43
CA LEU A 68 -15.82 -28.52 3.26
C LEU A 68 -16.22 -29.25 1.97
N GLU A 69 -15.27 -29.48 1.09
CA GLU A 69 -15.47 -30.27 -0.12
C GLU A 69 -14.82 -31.65 0.06
N ARG A 70 -15.64 -32.71 -0.03
CA ARG A 70 -15.17 -34.09 0.17
C ARG A 70 -14.05 -34.41 -0.82
N GLY A 71 -12.88 -34.78 -0.27
CA GLY A 71 -11.68 -35.08 -1.07
C GLY A 71 -10.94 -33.85 -1.64
N ARG A 72 -11.45 -32.64 -1.48
CA ARG A 72 -10.86 -31.40 -1.99
C ARG A 72 -10.48 -30.37 -0.93
N GLY A 73 -10.79 -30.66 0.36
CA GLY A 73 -10.40 -29.81 1.48
C GLY A 73 -11.47 -28.79 1.87
N ALA A 74 -11.08 -27.51 2.01
CA ALA A 74 -11.96 -26.43 2.43
C ALA A 74 -11.79 -25.22 1.49
N ARG A 75 -12.90 -24.56 1.17
CA ARG A 75 -12.95 -23.33 0.37
C ARG A 75 -13.74 -22.25 1.10
N LEU A 76 -13.33 -21.00 0.96
CA LEU A 76 -14.12 -19.87 1.48
C LEU A 76 -15.46 -19.80 0.73
N THR A 77 -16.47 -19.32 1.45
CA THR A 77 -17.75 -18.88 0.84
C THR A 77 -17.63 -17.43 0.38
N ALA A 78 -18.61 -16.92 -0.36
CA ALA A 78 -18.67 -15.50 -0.73
C ALA A 78 -18.59 -14.57 0.50
N LEU A 79 -19.17 -14.96 1.64
CA LEU A 79 -19.06 -14.21 2.89
C LEU A 79 -17.64 -14.24 3.46
N GLY A 80 -16.99 -15.42 3.48
CA GLY A 80 -15.59 -15.56 3.93
C GLY A 80 -14.62 -14.79 3.05
N GLU A 81 -14.78 -14.86 1.74
CA GLU A 81 -14.03 -14.08 0.76
C GLU A 81 -14.27 -12.56 0.98
N GLY A 82 -15.53 -12.13 1.13
CA GLY A 82 -15.88 -10.75 1.37
C GLY A 82 -15.25 -10.15 2.62
N LEU A 83 -15.23 -10.91 3.74
CA LEU A 83 -14.54 -10.51 4.96
C LEU A 83 -13.03 -10.34 4.77
N LEU A 84 -12.40 -11.32 4.11
CA LEU A 84 -10.95 -11.29 3.85
C LEU A 84 -10.57 -10.13 2.92
N TRP A 85 -11.35 -9.91 1.85
CA TRP A 85 -11.18 -8.78 0.96
C TRP A 85 -11.40 -7.45 1.66
N GLY A 86 -12.44 -7.35 2.50
CA GLY A 86 -12.69 -6.16 3.33
C GLY A 86 -11.49 -5.83 4.20
N ARG A 87 -10.92 -6.82 4.89
CA ARG A 87 -9.69 -6.64 5.70
C ARG A 87 -8.53 -6.14 4.84
N ARG A 88 -8.24 -6.84 3.74
CA ARG A 88 -7.12 -6.47 2.83
C ARG A 88 -7.24 -5.05 2.32
N ARG A 89 -8.44 -4.66 1.88
CA ARG A 89 -8.71 -3.30 1.37
C ARG A 89 -8.52 -2.24 2.46
N ILE A 90 -9.15 -2.42 3.63
CA ILE A 90 -9.08 -1.45 4.72
C ILE A 90 -7.63 -1.34 5.24
N THR A 91 -6.94 -2.46 5.42
CA THR A 91 -5.53 -2.45 5.82
C THR A 91 -4.69 -1.71 4.78
N ALA A 92 -4.85 -2.03 3.49
CA ALA A 92 -4.10 -1.38 2.41
C ALA A 92 -4.36 0.13 2.32
N SER A 93 -5.59 0.58 2.60
CA SER A 93 -5.96 2.00 2.56
C SER A 93 -5.49 2.77 3.80
N LEU A 94 -5.59 2.18 5.00
CA LEU A 94 -5.36 2.87 6.26
C LEU A 94 -3.93 2.75 6.79
N SER A 95 -3.18 1.68 6.45
CA SER A 95 -1.82 1.47 7.00
C SER A 95 -0.91 2.70 6.89
N PRO A 96 -0.83 3.43 5.76
CA PRO A 96 0.04 4.60 5.68
C PRO A 96 -0.37 5.72 6.63
N THR A 97 -1.68 5.91 6.82
CA THR A 97 -2.21 6.92 7.74
C THR A 97 -1.92 6.55 9.19
N LEU A 98 -2.17 5.30 9.57
CA LEU A 98 -1.91 4.79 10.92
C LEU A 98 -0.41 4.83 11.25
N GLU A 99 0.44 4.44 10.30
CA GLU A 99 1.90 4.50 10.45
C GLU A 99 2.39 5.94 10.61
N GLY A 100 1.85 6.89 9.83
CA GLY A 100 2.17 8.31 9.95
C GLY A 100 1.73 8.90 11.29
N LEU A 101 0.52 8.56 11.76
CA LEU A 101 0.02 9.00 13.07
C LEU A 101 0.84 8.40 14.21
N ALA A 102 1.20 7.12 14.13
CA ALA A 102 2.05 6.47 15.12
C ALA A 102 3.43 7.14 15.20
N SER A 103 4.03 7.47 14.04
CA SER A 103 5.32 8.16 13.99
C SER A 103 5.24 9.56 14.60
N ASN A 104 4.22 10.35 14.24
CA ASN A 104 4.02 11.68 14.82
C ASN A 104 3.87 11.61 16.35
N LEU A 105 3.01 10.72 16.85
CA LEU A 105 2.80 10.54 18.28
C LEU A 105 4.07 10.07 18.98
N CYS A 106 4.85 9.18 18.37
CA CYS A 106 6.16 8.78 18.90
C CYS A 106 7.13 9.97 19.01
N ALA A 107 7.13 10.88 18.04
CA ALA A 107 7.98 12.07 18.07
C ALA A 107 7.55 13.03 19.20
N GLU A 108 6.25 13.26 19.35
CA GLU A 108 5.71 14.09 20.44
C GLU A 108 6.03 13.52 21.83
N LEU A 109 5.81 12.22 22.04
CA LEU A 109 6.09 11.55 23.31
C LEU A 109 7.58 11.55 23.66
N ARG A 110 8.48 11.40 22.66
CA ARG A 110 9.92 11.52 22.87
C ARG A 110 10.32 12.92 23.32
N GLY A 111 9.73 13.96 22.74
CA GLY A 111 9.94 15.35 23.15
C GLY A 111 9.48 15.64 24.58
N ALA A 112 8.55 14.87 25.11
CA ALA A 112 8.04 14.97 26.49
C ALA A 112 8.85 14.12 27.51
N THR A 113 9.80 13.27 27.04
CA THR A 113 10.63 12.44 27.93
C THR A 113 12.01 13.07 28.11
N THR A 114 12.57 12.97 29.32
CA THR A 114 13.92 13.46 29.65
C THR A 114 15.01 12.45 29.32
N LEU A 115 14.69 11.33 28.70
CA LEU A 115 15.68 10.32 28.32
C LEU A 115 16.54 10.85 27.17
N PRO A 116 17.87 10.81 27.29
CA PRO A 116 18.76 11.14 26.18
C PRO A 116 18.53 10.09 25.07
N THR A 117 17.97 10.50 23.97
CA THR A 117 17.83 9.68 22.78
C THR A 117 18.53 10.37 21.63
N ASP A 118 19.26 9.61 20.85
CA ASP A 118 19.80 10.13 19.60
C ASP A 118 18.68 10.75 18.76
N PRO A 119 18.94 11.87 18.07
CA PRO A 119 17.92 12.50 17.23
C PRO A 119 17.45 11.50 16.16
N PRO A 120 16.13 11.39 15.95
CA PRO A 120 15.60 10.45 14.97
C PRO A 120 15.98 10.89 13.56
N LEU A 121 16.31 9.93 12.71
CA LEU A 121 16.45 10.14 11.26
C LEU A 121 15.07 10.41 10.66
N ARG A 122 14.81 11.64 10.24
CA ARG A 122 13.50 12.08 9.69
C ARG A 122 13.44 11.78 8.22
N ILE A 123 12.57 10.84 7.83
CA ILE A 123 12.38 10.40 6.44
C ILE A 123 10.97 10.78 6.00
N PHE A 124 10.85 11.65 5.01
CA PHE A 124 9.58 11.93 4.35
C PHE A 124 9.57 11.28 2.97
N ALA A 125 8.60 10.42 2.73
CA ALA A 125 8.61 9.56 1.56
C ALA A 125 7.19 9.23 1.09
N SER A 126 7.01 9.00 -0.20
CA SER A 126 5.76 8.43 -0.66
C SER A 126 5.65 6.96 -0.26
N HIS A 127 4.44 6.55 0.11
CA HIS A 127 4.19 5.17 0.51
C HIS A 127 4.56 4.18 -0.61
N GLY A 128 5.25 3.10 -0.23
CA GLY A 128 5.63 2.04 -1.15
C GLY A 128 6.22 0.83 -0.44
N LEU A 129 6.09 -0.35 -1.05
CA LEU A 129 6.54 -1.63 -0.46
C LEU A 129 8.03 -1.60 -0.06
N ALA A 130 8.88 -0.96 -0.88
CA ALA A 130 10.31 -0.85 -0.57
C ALA A 130 10.58 -0.01 0.67
N ILE A 131 9.79 1.03 0.94
CA ILE A 131 9.96 1.90 2.11
C ILE A 131 9.50 1.20 3.38
N SER A 132 8.39 0.47 3.32
CA SER A 132 7.94 -0.35 4.45
C SER A 132 8.97 -1.44 4.78
N ALA A 133 9.49 -2.13 3.76
CA ALA A 133 10.54 -3.14 3.95
C ALA A 133 11.85 -2.55 4.51
N LEU A 134 12.26 -1.38 4.03
CA LEU A 134 13.44 -0.66 4.56
C LEU A 134 13.25 -0.31 6.05
N ARG A 135 12.10 0.24 6.41
CA ARG A 135 11.76 0.54 7.81
C ARG A 135 11.86 -0.71 8.69
N ASP A 136 11.25 -1.81 8.24
CA ASP A 136 11.21 -3.06 9.02
C ASP A 136 12.62 -3.65 9.16
N LEU A 137 13.44 -3.57 8.12
CA LEU A 137 14.85 -3.97 8.17
C LEU A 137 15.67 -3.12 9.16
N MET A 138 15.49 -1.80 9.13
CA MET A 138 16.21 -0.89 10.03
C MET A 138 15.77 -1.09 11.48
N ARG A 139 14.48 -1.31 11.74
CA ARG A 139 13.97 -1.69 13.06
C ARG A 139 14.59 -3.00 13.58
N ALA A 140 14.66 -4.02 12.71
CA ALA A 140 15.23 -5.31 13.07
C ALA A 140 16.75 -5.24 13.38
N ARG A 141 17.48 -4.36 12.69
CA ARG A 141 18.90 -4.14 12.93
C ARG A 141 19.18 -3.31 14.17
N GLY A 142 18.26 -2.44 14.55
CA GLY A 142 18.46 -1.49 15.65
C GLY A 142 19.49 -0.39 15.32
N GLY A 143 19.83 0.44 16.29
CA GLY A 143 20.89 1.46 16.18
C GLY A 143 20.44 2.81 15.64
N VAL A 144 19.35 2.88 14.85
CA VAL A 144 18.83 4.15 14.31
C VAL A 144 17.37 4.31 14.68
N VAL A 145 17.03 5.42 15.28
CA VAL A 145 15.64 5.81 15.55
C VAL A 145 15.07 6.46 14.30
N LEU A 146 14.01 5.89 13.73
CA LEU A 146 13.35 6.42 12.54
C LEU A 146 12.13 7.26 12.89
N ASP A 147 11.98 8.41 12.24
CA ASP A 147 10.75 9.17 12.09
C ASP A 147 10.34 9.14 10.61
N LEU A 148 9.58 8.13 10.23
CA LEU A 148 9.12 7.95 8.85
C LEU A 148 7.70 8.51 8.69
N GLN A 149 7.55 9.53 7.86
CA GLN A 149 6.27 10.13 7.52
C GLN A 149 5.96 9.96 6.04
N PHE A 150 4.72 9.54 5.74
CA PHE A 150 4.29 9.40 4.36
C PHE A 150 3.76 10.71 3.80
N ARG A 151 4.41 11.19 2.73
CA ARG A 151 4.12 12.43 2.02
C ARG A 151 4.25 12.22 0.51
N GLY A 152 3.63 13.07 -0.29
CA GLY A 152 3.82 13.05 -1.75
C GLY A 152 5.26 13.39 -2.14
N SER A 153 5.71 12.92 -3.32
CA SER A 153 7.09 13.12 -3.80
C SER A 153 7.52 14.59 -3.81
N LEU A 154 6.67 15.49 -4.34
CA LEU A 154 6.99 16.92 -4.40
C LEU A 154 6.97 17.56 -3.01
N GLU A 155 6.05 17.16 -2.16
CA GLU A 155 5.99 17.64 -0.78
C GLU A 155 7.22 17.22 0.01
N SER A 156 7.65 15.96 -0.12
CA SER A 156 8.87 15.45 0.54
C SER A 156 10.10 16.26 0.14
N LEU A 157 10.29 16.53 -1.16
CA LEU A 157 11.40 17.37 -1.64
C LEU A 157 11.31 18.81 -1.15
N ARG A 158 10.11 19.40 -1.11
CA ARG A 158 9.90 20.75 -0.57
C ARG A 158 10.28 20.83 0.91
N LEU A 159 9.91 19.82 1.68
CA LEU A 159 10.22 19.73 3.10
C LEU A 159 11.72 19.48 3.36
N LEU A 160 12.40 18.69 2.52
CA LEU A 160 13.86 18.56 2.55
C LEU A 160 14.55 19.89 2.26
N HIS A 161 14.09 20.61 1.22
CA HIS A 161 14.60 21.92 0.87
C HIS A 161 14.46 22.94 2.03
N ALA A 162 13.38 22.81 2.81
CA ALA A 162 13.10 23.61 4.00
C ALA A 162 13.81 23.11 5.28
N GLY A 163 14.64 22.05 5.21
CA GLY A 163 15.34 21.48 6.37
C GLY A 163 14.45 20.75 7.39
N ARG A 164 13.23 20.37 6.96
CA ARG A 164 12.25 19.73 7.84
C ARG A 164 12.39 18.20 7.93
N CYS A 165 13.17 17.60 7.05
CA CYS A 165 13.56 16.18 7.10
C CYS A 165 15.01 16.01 6.64
N ASP A 166 15.57 14.85 6.91
CA ASP A 166 16.95 14.49 6.60
C ASP A 166 17.03 13.74 5.27
N LEU A 167 15.97 12.94 4.94
CA LEU A 167 15.81 12.24 3.67
C LEU A 167 14.43 12.53 3.08
N ALA A 168 14.40 12.79 1.76
CA ALA A 168 13.17 12.87 0.98
C ALA A 168 13.09 11.75 -0.04
N GLY A 169 12.08 10.89 0.07
CA GLY A 169 11.81 9.82 -0.91
C GLY A 169 10.88 10.30 -2.03
N PHE A 170 11.31 10.09 -3.26
CA PHE A 170 10.54 10.52 -4.44
C PHE A 170 10.77 9.64 -5.66
N HIS A 171 9.88 9.74 -6.64
CA HIS A 171 9.88 8.96 -7.85
C HIS A 171 10.30 9.79 -9.03
N ILE A 172 11.11 9.21 -9.93
CA ILE A 172 11.50 9.82 -11.21
C ILE A 172 11.06 8.87 -12.33
N ALA A 173 10.15 9.32 -13.17
CA ALA A 173 9.78 8.59 -14.38
C ALA A 173 10.99 8.45 -15.32
N GLY A 174 11.06 7.35 -16.05
CA GLY A 174 12.07 7.13 -17.08
C GLY A 174 11.73 7.80 -18.42
N GLY A 175 12.70 7.85 -19.32
CA GLY A 175 12.51 8.29 -20.70
C GLY A 175 12.07 9.75 -20.90
N PRO A 176 11.44 10.08 -22.04
CA PRO A 176 11.02 11.44 -22.38
C PRO A 176 10.07 12.05 -21.36
N LEU A 177 9.16 11.25 -20.82
CA LEU A 177 8.22 11.70 -19.78
C LEU A 177 8.94 12.16 -18.52
N GLY A 178 9.99 11.44 -18.09
CA GLY A 178 10.82 11.84 -16.97
C GLY A 178 11.51 13.18 -17.19
N GLN A 179 12.02 13.41 -18.41
CA GLN A 179 12.63 14.69 -18.80
C GLN A 179 11.61 15.84 -18.71
N ARG A 180 10.39 15.63 -19.20
CA ARG A 180 9.31 16.63 -19.15
C ARG A 180 8.88 16.95 -17.71
N LEU A 181 8.87 15.97 -16.82
CA LEU A 181 8.49 16.14 -15.42
C LEU A 181 9.65 16.64 -14.53
N ALA A 182 10.92 16.48 -14.96
CA ALA A 182 12.11 16.84 -14.19
C ALA A 182 12.10 18.26 -13.61
N PRO A 183 11.68 19.33 -14.32
CA PRO A 183 11.66 20.68 -13.77
C PRO A 183 10.82 20.82 -12.50
N ARG A 184 9.78 20.00 -12.33
CA ARG A 184 8.94 20.01 -11.12
C ARG A 184 9.70 19.59 -9.87
N TYR A 185 10.71 18.75 -10.02
CA TYR A 185 11.56 18.21 -8.94
C TYR A 185 12.82 19.07 -8.75
N GLN A 186 13.47 19.47 -9.86
CA GLN A 186 14.76 20.16 -9.87
C GLN A 186 14.76 21.46 -9.05
N ARG A 187 13.66 22.20 -9.02
CA ARG A 187 13.54 23.43 -8.25
C ARG A 187 13.71 23.23 -6.74
N TRP A 188 13.55 22.00 -6.23
CA TRP A 188 13.68 21.66 -4.81
C TRP A 188 15.00 20.96 -4.50
N LEU A 189 15.76 20.55 -5.53
CA LEU A 189 17.02 19.86 -5.40
C LEU A 189 18.19 20.86 -5.49
N ARG A 190 19.24 20.60 -4.70
CA ARG A 190 20.47 21.38 -4.68
C ARG A 190 21.65 20.46 -5.01
N PRO A 191 22.05 20.33 -6.28
CA PRO A 191 23.09 19.37 -6.71
C PRO A 191 24.43 19.56 -6.01
N GLU A 192 24.75 20.80 -5.61
CA GLU A 192 26.02 21.14 -4.95
C GLU A 192 26.10 20.55 -3.53
N THR A 193 24.97 20.49 -2.80
CA THR A 193 24.93 20.13 -1.37
C THR A 193 24.15 18.85 -1.10
N GLN A 194 23.45 18.32 -2.07
CA GLN A 194 22.63 17.13 -1.94
C GLN A 194 23.15 15.99 -2.82
N ILE A 195 22.83 14.77 -2.42
CA ILE A 195 23.05 13.55 -3.22
C ILE A 195 21.73 12.83 -3.42
N LEU A 196 21.69 12.03 -4.47
CA LEU A 196 20.59 11.14 -4.76
C LEU A 196 21.04 9.69 -4.59
N ILE A 197 20.34 8.94 -3.75
CA ILE A 197 20.52 7.51 -3.59
C ILE A 197 19.40 6.81 -4.37
N HIS A 198 19.77 6.02 -5.36
CA HIS A 198 18.83 5.15 -6.06
C HIS A 198 18.49 3.94 -5.18
N VAL A 199 17.19 3.69 -4.96
CA VAL A 199 16.72 2.61 -4.09
C VAL A 199 16.22 1.43 -4.92
N VAL A 200 15.28 1.68 -5.84
CA VAL A 200 14.66 0.62 -6.63
C VAL A 200 14.08 1.14 -7.95
N HIS A 201 14.09 0.29 -8.96
CA HIS A 201 13.30 0.46 -10.17
C HIS A 201 11.91 -0.13 -9.96
N ARG A 202 10.88 0.55 -10.47
CA ARG A 202 9.51 0.05 -10.45
C ARG A 202 8.91 0.07 -11.85
N GLN A 203 8.11 -0.93 -12.15
CA GLN A 203 7.27 -0.94 -13.34
C GLN A 203 5.91 -0.36 -12.96
N GLN A 204 5.48 0.70 -13.63
CA GLN A 204 4.15 1.30 -13.55
C GLN A 204 3.31 0.88 -14.74
N GLY A 205 2.01 0.68 -14.53
CA GLY A 205 1.11 0.24 -15.58
C GLY A 205 -0.33 0.08 -15.12
N LEU A 206 -1.13 -0.53 -15.97
CA LEU A 206 -2.53 -0.85 -15.66
C LEU A 206 -2.62 -2.20 -14.96
N ILE A 207 -3.21 -2.18 -13.78
CA ILE A 207 -3.67 -3.37 -13.04
C ILE A 207 -5.09 -3.64 -13.51
N THR A 208 -5.40 -4.86 -13.92
CA THR A 208 -6.74 -5.19 -14.46
C THR A 208 -7.37 -6.34 -13.68
N ALA A 209 -8.70 -6.40 -13.69
CA ALA A 209 -9.41 -7.58 -13.23
C ALA A 209 -9.01 -8.80 -14.08
N GLN A 210 -9.20 -10.03 -13.55
CA GLN A 210 -8.95 -11.27 -14.29
C GLN A 210 -9.83 -11.38 -15.55
N GLN A 211 -11.05 -10.89 -15.45
CA GLN A 211 -12.02 -10.87 -16.55
C GLN A 211 -12.68 -9.49 -16.60
N PRO A 212 -12.00 -8.49 -17.17
CA PRO A 212 -12.59 -7.17 -17.32
C PRO A 212 -13.74 -7.21 -18.33
N VAL A 213 -14.70 -6.30 -18.20
CA VAL A 213 -15.89 -6.23 -19.10
C VAL A 213 -15.51 -6.05 -20.58
N ARG A 214 -14.30 -5.59 -20.87
CA ARG A 214 -13.69 -5.55 -22.19
C ARG A 214 -12.18 -5.66 -22.10
N PRO A 215 -11.47 -6.11 -23.16
CA PRO A 215 -10.03 -6.19 -23.19
C PRO A 215 -9.37 -4.81 -23.02
N ILE A 216 -8.30 -4.76 -22.21
CA ILE A 216 -7.49 -3.55 -21.98
C ILE A 216 -6.09 -3.82 -22.54
N ARG A 217 -5.69 -3.09 -23.58
CA ARG A 217 -4.40 -3.26 -24.27
C ARG A 217 -3.54 -2.00 -24.25
N SER A 218 -4.15 -0.85 -23.95
CA SER A 218 -3.51 0.46 -23.92
C SER A 218 -4.27 1.42 -22.98
N LEU A 219 -3.69 2.58 -22.71
CA LEU A 219 -4.36 3.66 -21.99
C LEU A 219 -5.60 4.20 -22.70
N ARG A 220 -5.65 4.11 -24.04
CA ARG A 220 -6.83 4.54 -24.83
C ARG A 220 -8.07 3.72 -24.54
N ASP A 221 -7.87 2.48 -24.11
CA ASP A 221 -9.00 1.61 -23.76
C ASP A 221 -9.68 2.02 -22.44
N LEU A 222 -9.12 2.97 -21.70
CA LEU A 222 -9.75 3.50 -20.49
C LEU A 222 -10.93 4.42 -20.80
N ALA A 223 -10.98 5.01 -21.98
CA ALA A 223 -12.14 5.78 -22.41
C ALA A 223 -13.33 4.83 -22.61
N GLY A 224 -14.38 4.94 -21.75
CA GLY A 224 -15.58 4.13 -21.82
C GLY A 224 -16.03 3.50 -20.50
N PRO A 225 -16.78 2.39 -20.52
CA PRO A 225 -17.54 1.90 -19.37
C PRO A 225 -16.72 1.06 -18.37
N LEU A 226 -15.38 1.15 -18.40
CA LEU A 226 -14.52 0.48 -17.43
C LEU A 226 -14.53 1.24 -16.10
N ARG A 227 -14.86 0.59 -15.00
CA ARG A 227 -14.76 1.16 -13.65
C ARG A 227 -13.29 1.27 -13.28
N PHE A 228 -12.76 2.47 -13.42
CA PHE A 228 -11.37 2.78 -13.11
C PHE A 228 -11.22 3.24 -11.65
N VAL A 229 -10.11 2.89 -11.02
CA VAL A 229 -9.70 3.43 -9.72
C VAL A 229 -8.33 4.08 -9.85
N ASN A 230 -8.24 5.31 -9.39
CA ASN A 230 -7.06 6.15 -9.48
C ASN A 230 -6.28 6.18 -8.15
N ARG A 231 -5.08 6.75 -8.20
CA ARG A 231 -4.36 7.17 -7.01
C ARG A 231 -4.79 8.58 -6.62
N GLN A 232 -4.71 8.89 -5.32
CA GLN A 232 -5.07 10.21 -4.80
C GLN A 232 -4.31 11.33 -5.51
N THR A 233 -4.99 12.46 -5.66
CA THR A 233 -4.44 13.70 -6.17
C THR A 233 -3.17 14.11 -5.40
N GLY A 234 -2.14 14.57 -6.12
CA GLY A 234 -0.85 14.95 -5.55
C GLY A 234 0.13 13.79 -5.35
N SER A 235 -0.26 12.53 -5.54
CA SER A 235 0.70 11.43 -5.57
C SER A 235 1.54 11.45 -6.85
N GLY A 236 2.80 10.99 -6.77
CA GLY A 236 3.66 10.89 -7.95
C GLY A 236 3.09 9.98 -9.04
N THR A 237 2.39 8.91 -8.65
CA THR A 237 1.71 8.01 -9.59
C THR A 237 0.55 8.68 -10.29
N ARG A 238 -0.23 9.54 -9.60
CA ARG A 238 -1.32 10.30 -10.22
C ARG A 238 -0.77 11.31 -11.23
N LEU A 239 0.25 12.06 -10.86
CA LEU A 239 0.92 13.00 -11.77
C LEU A 239 1.47 12.30 -13.03
N LEU A 240 2.02 11.09 -12.85
CA LEU A 240 2.51 10.26 -13.94
C LEU A 240 1.37 9.79 -14.83
N PHE A 241 0.30 9.28 -14.24
CA PHE A 241 -0.87 8.80 -14.97
C PHE A 241 -1.55 9.92 -15.78
N ASP A 242 -1.75 11.10 -15.18
CA ASP A 242 -2.36 12.25 -15.85
C ASP A 242 -1.54 12.66 -17.08
N ALA A 243 -0.21 12.69 -16.96
CA ALA A 243 0.67 12.99 -18.10
C ALA A 243 0.63 11.91 -19.20
N LEU A 244 0.46 10.64 -18.81
CA LEU A 244 0.39 9.51 -19.76
C LEU A 244 -0.93 9.47 -20.53
N ILE A 245 -2.07 9.76 -19.88
CA ILE A 245 -3.37 9.81 -20.59
C ILE A 245 -3.44 11.02 -21.50
N GLU A 246 -2.85 12.17 -21.12
CA GLU A 246 -2.68 13.33 -22.00
C GLU A 246 -1.90 12.97 -23.27
N GLU A 247 -0.75 12.28 -23.16
CA GLU A 247 0.01 11.77 -24.30
C GLU A 247 -0.78 10.78 -25.17
N ALA A 248 -1.62 9.97 -24.54
CA ALA A 248 -2.48 9.02 -25.23
C ALA A 248 -3.69 9.68 -25.92
N GLY A 249 -3.94 10.96 -25.67
CA GLY A 249 -5.10 11.70 -26.16
C GLY A 249 -6.41 11.28 -25.49
N VAL A 250 -6.38 10.82 -24.23
CA VAL A 250 -7.54 10.44 -23.43
C VAL A 250 -7.81 11.55 -22.43
N ARG A 251 -9.05 12.03 -22.38
CA ARG A 251 -9.46 13.05 -21.43
C ARG A 251 -9.95 12.42 -20.13
N PRO A 252 -9.70 13.02 -18.96
CA PRO A 252 -10.19 12.53 -17.67
C PRO A 252 -11.68 12.22 -17.63
N GLU A 253 -12.49 13.05 -18.28
CA GLU A 253 -13.96 12.92 -18.31
C GLU A 253 -14.44 11.66 -19.08
N GLU A 254 -13.57 11.08 -19.92
CA GLU A 254 -13.85 9.86 -20.69
C GLU A 254 -13.62 8.60 -19.87
N ILE A 255 -12.97 8.72 -18.69
CA ILE A 255 -12.61 7.59 -17.81
C ILE A 255 -13.63 7.51 -16.67
N GLN A 256 -14.49 6.49 -16.73
CA GLN A 256 -15.46 6.25 -15.65
C GLN A 256 -14.71 5.87 -14.35
N GLY A 257 -14.82 6.70 -13.29
CA GLY A 257 -14.16 6.48 -12.02
C GLY A 257 -12.78 7.15 -11.92
N TYR A 258 -12.45 8.10 -12.81
CA TYR A 258 -11.22 8.89 -12.72
C TYR A 258 -11.05 9.58 -11.36
N ASP A 259 -12.15 10.02 -10.72
CA ASP A 259 -12.17 10.66 -9.40
C ASP A 259 -12.34 9.66 -8.24
N THR A 260 -12.46 8.35 -8.54
CA THR A 260 -12.44 7.31 -7.50
C THR A 260 -10.98 7.10 -7.08
N GLU A 261 -10.64 7.55 -5.87
CA GLU A 261 -9.25 7.61 -5.41
C GLU A 261 -8.94 6.59 -4.31
N GLU A 262 -7.73 6.02 -4.38
CA GLU A 262 -7.14 5.20 -3.33
C GLU A 262 -5.72 5.68 -2.96
N PHE A 263 -5.37 5.57 -1.67
CA PHE A 263 -4.14 6.13 -1.12
C PHE A 263 -2.90 5.27 -1.35
N THR A 264 -3.04 3.99 -1.68
CA THR A 264 -1.92 3.07 -1.89
C THR A 264 -2.09 2.26 -3.16
N HIS A 265 -0.98 1.73 -3.69
CA HIS A 265 -1.03 0.79 -4.80
C HIS A 265 -1.74 -0.53 -4.43
N LEU A 266 -1.59 -0.95 -3.17
CA LEU A 266 -2.25 -2.15 -2.67
C LEU A 266 -3.77 -1.96 -2.54
N ALA A 267 -4.23 -0.77 -2.15
CA ALA A 267 -5.65 -0.45 -2.09
C ALA A 267 -6.29 -0.43 -3.48
N VAL A 268 -5.59 0.13 -4.49
CA VAL A 268 -6.01 0.03 -5.90
C VAL A 268 -6.14 -1.44 -6.31
N ALA A 269 -5.12 -2.26 -6.07
CA ALA A 269 -5.15 -3.68 -6.41
C ALA A 269 -6.26 -4.44 -5.66
N ALA A 270 -6.45 -4.16 -4.37
CA ALA A 270 -7.49 -4.78 -3.56
C ALA A 270 -8.90 -4.45 -4.07
N LEU A 271 -9.13 -3.20 -4.50
CA LEU A 271 -10.42 -2.78 -5.07
C LEU A 271 -10.72 -3.52 -6.38
N ILE A 272 -9.71 -3.71 -7.22
CA ILE A 272 -9.85 -4.48 -8.47
C ILE A 272 -10.08 -5.96 -8.17
N ALA A 273 -9.31 -6.54 -7.27
CA ALA A 273 -9.42 -7.96 -6.91
C ALA A 273 -10.79 -8.30 -6.28
N SER A 274 -11.41 -7.35 -5.57
CA SER A 274 -12.76 -7.52 -5.01
C SER A 274 -13.89 -7.38 -6.05
N GLY A 275 -13.57 -7.04 -7.31
CA GLY A 275 -14.56 -6.80 -8.37
C GLY A 275 -15.27 -5.45 -8.27
N ALA A 276 -14.85 -4.56 -7.36
CA ALA A 276 -15.42 -3.22 -7.22
C ALA A 276 -14.92 -2.25 -8.31
N ALA A 277 -13.76 -2.54 -8.91
CA ALA A 277 -13.20 -1.84 -10.08
C ALA A 277 -12.74 -2.86 -11.14
N ASP A 278 -12.69 -2.45 -12.39
CA ASP A 278 -12.24 -3.27 -13.51
C ASP A 278 -10.75 -3.06 -13.80
N CYS A 279 -10.23 -1.88 -13.52
CA CYS A 279 -8.82 -1.54 -13.69
C CYS A 279 -8.41 -0.32 -12.85
N GLY A 280 -7.09 -0.12 -12.77
CA GLY A 280 -6.48 1.04 -12.11
C GLY A 280 -5.02 1.18 -12.49
N PHE A 281 -4.41 2.33 -12.18
CA PHE A 281 -2.99 2.57 -12.48
C PHE A 281 -2.13 2.39 -11.21
N GLY A 282 -1.10 1.55 -11.33
CA GLY A 282 -0.26 1.22 -10.18
C GLY A 282 1.03 0.51 -10.53
N ILE A 283 1.68 -0.08 -9.52
CA ILE A 283 2.94 -0.82 -9.69
C ILE A 283 2.69 -2.32 -9.89
N GLN A 284 3.56 -2.96 -10.68
CA GLN A 284 3.50 -4.40 -10.95
C GLN A 284 3.51 -5.25 -9.67
N ALA A 285 4.29 -4.85 -8.66
CA ALA A 285 4.35 -5.58 -7.40
C ALA A 285 3.00 -5.64 -6.66
N ALA A 286 2.17 -4.59 -6.75
CA ALA A 286 0.83 -4.61 -6.18
C ALA A 286 -0.10 -5.54 -6.95
N ALA A 287 -0.06 -5.53 -8.28
CA ALA A 287 -0.82 -6.48 -9.10
C ALA A 287 -0.44 -7.93 -8.76
N HIS A 288 0.86 -8.21 -8.70
CA HIS A 288 1.38 -9.54 -8.39
C HIS A 288 0.94 -10.05 -7.00
N GLN A 289 0.93 -9.17 -5.98
CA GLN A 289 0.51 -9.56 -4.62
C GLN A 289 -0.96 -10.00 -4.56
N PHE A 290 -1.79 -9.49 -5.46
CA PHE A 290 -3.22 -9.87 -5.56
C PHE A 290 -3.50 -10.84 -6.71
N GLY A 291 -2.48 -11.37 -7.38
CA GLY A 291 -2.64 -12.30 -8.50
C GLY A 291 -3.35 -11.69 -9.72
N LEU A 292 -3.28 -10.36 -9.89
CA LEU A 292 -3.97 -9.64 -10.95
C LEU A 292 -3.11 -9.51 -12.21
N PRO A 293 -3.72 -9.53 -13.40
CA PRO A 293 -3.03 -9.19 -14.65
C PRO A 293 -2.49 -7.77 -14.62
N PHE A 294 -1.37 -7.56 -15.31
CA PHE A 294 -0.68 -6.29 -15.35
C PHE A 294 -0.22 -5.94 -16.76
N LEU A 295 -0.58 -4.75 -17.23
CA LEU A 295 -0.13 -4.20 -18.50
C LEU A 295 0.94 -3.13 -18.23
N PRO A 296 2.24 -3.40 -18.52
CA PRO A 296 3.31 -2.45 -18.26
C PRO A 296 3.21 -1.23 -19.18
N VAL A 297 3.35 -0.03 -18.64
CA VAL A 297 3.29 1.23 -19.38
C VAL A 297 4.62 1.98 -19.32
N THR A 298 5.19 2.17 -18.14
CA THR A 298 6.44 2.92 -17.97
C THR A 298 7.26 2.42 -16.79
N ARG A 299 8.54 2.76 -16.81
CA ARG A 299 9.46 2.50 -15.69
C ARG A 299 9.75 3.79 -14.93
N GLU A 300 9.93 3.68 -13.65
CA GLU A 300 10.39 4.77 -12.79
C GLU A 300 11.49 4.30 -11.84
N ARG A 301 12.24 5.26 -11.33
CA ARG A 301 13.22 5.07 -10.25
C ARG A 301 12.69 5.70 -8.98
N TYR A 302 12.81 4.99 -7.89
CA TYR A 302 12.63 5.54 -6.56
C TYR A 302 13.98 5.95 -6.00
N CYS A 303 14.08 7.19 -5.56
CA CYS A 303 15.31 7.76 -5.05
C CYS A 303 15.06 8.42 -3.69
N PHE A 304 16.10 8.44 -2.85
CA PHE A 304 16.21 9.39 -1.75
C PHE A 304 17.10 10.57 -2.16
N ALA A 305 16.67 11.79 -1.80
CA ALA A 305 17.53 12.96 -1.75
C ALA A 305 17.86 13.27 -0.29
N LEU A 306 19.12 13.59 -0.01
CA LEU A 306 19.60 13.97 1.32
C LEU A 306 20.80 14.94 1.21
N ALA A 307 21.06 15.69 2.27
CA ALA A 307 22.26 16.52 2.32
C ALA A 307 23.52 15.63 2.40
N ARG A 308 24.64 16.09 1.80
CA ARG A 308 25.92 15.37 1.85
C ARG A 308 26.40 15.14 3.28
N ASP A 309 26.18 16.13 4.16
CA ASP A 309 26.59 16.09 5.54
C ASP A 309 25.83 15.05 6.37
N THR A 310 24.61 14.68 5.93
CA THR A 310 23.82 13.61 6.57
C THR A 310 24.53 12.25 6.48
N LEU A 311 25.31 11.99 5.42
CA LEU A 311 26.10 10.74 5.31
C LEU A 311 27.32 10.70 6.23
N ALA A 312 27.82 11.85 6.63
CA ALA A 312 28.98 11.95 7.54
C ALA A 312 28.56 11.91 9.01
N SER A 313 27.25 11.96 9.29
CA SER A 313 26.73 11.85 10.64
C SER A 313 26.86 10.41 11.15
N PRO A 314 27.32 10.21 12.39
CA PRO A 314 27.48 8.87 12.99
C PRO A 314 26.15 8.20 13.38
N ALA A 315 24.99 8.68 12.88
CA ALA A 315 23.66 8.13 13.17
C ALA A 315 23.34 6.91 12.33
#